data_e16d5dff5bfc069fdf7a3991e65639f5
#
_entry.id   e16d5dff5bfc069fdf7a3991e65639f5
#
_cell.length_a   1.000
_cell.length_b   1.000
_cell.length_c   1.000
_cell.angle_alpha   90.00
_cell.angle_beta   90.00
_cell.angle_gamma   90.00
#
_symmetry.space_group_name_H-M   'P 1'
#
loop_
_entity.id
_entity.type
_entity.pdbx_description
1 polymer ?
#
loop_
_entity_poly.entity_id
_entity_poly.type
_entity_poly.pdbx_seq_one_letter_code
_entity_poly.pdbx_strand_id
1 'polypeptide(L)'
;LKRILNIAIPNGVENGIFQLVKVALSSIVAMFGTYQIAANGVAQSIWSLAALVGSAMGPVFITVIGQCMGAKDVDQAKFYFSKLIKWSLVFSIVWNVLVLAITPFILQFYNLADETKHLIIILVIIHNIANTVVFPLSGPLSQGLRATGDVKFTMIVSIASTVGGRLVLSIILALGLHLGVIGIALAMCGDWTIRAIIFYYRYKSNAWTKFEVI
;
A
#
# COMPACT_ATOMS: atom_id res chain seq x y z
N LEU A 1 9.09 1.24 -28.88
CA LEU A 1 7.68 1.22 -28.55
C LEU A 1 7.25 -0.10 -27.87
N LYS A 2 7.54 -1.27 -28.47
CA LYS A 2 7.15 -2.60 -27.95
C LYS A 2 7.67 -2.85 -26.51
N ARG A 3 8.89 -2.41 -26.20
CA ARG A 3 9.50 -2.54 -24.86
C ARG A 3 8.78 -1.69 -23.81
N ILE A 4 8.43 -0.46 -24.17
CA ILE A 4 7.67 0.43 -23.27
C ILE A 4 6.27 -0.15 -22.99
N LEU A 5 5.60 -0.67 -24.03
CA LEU A 5 4.29 -1.30 -23.90
C LEU A 5 4.31 -2.55 -23.01
N ASN A 6 5.37 -3.36 -23.06
CA ASN A 6 5.54 -4.53 -22.20
C ASN A 6 5.60 -4.19 -20.69
N ILE A 7 5.95 -2.97 -20.33
CA ILE A 7 5.94 -2.49 -18.93
C ILE A 7 4.65 -1.73 -18.64
N ALA A 8 4.20 -0.91 -19.57
CA ALA A 8 3.03 -0.05 -19.40
C ALA A 8 1.71 -0.85 -19.31
N ILE A 9 1.52 -1.87 -20.15
CA ILE A 9 0.30 -2.68 -20.16
C ILE A 9 0.09 -3.42 -18.83
N PRO A 10 1.06 -4.17 -18.28
CA PRO A 10 0.90 -4.79 -16.97
C PRO A 10 0.57 -3.80 -15.85
N ASN A 11 1.22 -2.65 -15.83
CA ASN A 11 0.93 -1.60 -14.85
C ASN A 11 -0.48 -1.01 -15.04
N GLY A 12 -0.91 -0.82 -16.28
CA GLY A 12 -2.26 -0.35 -16.60
C GLY A 12 -3.34 -1.33 -16.15
N VAL A 13 -3.17 -2.61 -16.44
CA VAL A 13 -4.07 -3.69 -16.02
C VAL A 13 -4.16 -3.77 -14.48
N GLU A 14 -3.01 -3.75 -13.80
CA GLU A 14 -2.97 -3.75 -12.33
C GLU A 14 -3.71 -2.56 -11.73
N ASN A 15 -3.44 -1.34 -12.22
CA ASN A 15 -4.14 -0.15 -11.76
C ASN A 15 -5.64 -0.20 -12.06
N GLY A 16 -6.04 -0.72 -13.23
CA GLY A 16 -7.45 -0.92 -13.58
C GLY A 16 -8.15 -1.86 -12.60
N ILE A 17 -7.58 -3.03 -12.32
CA ILE A 17 -8.11 -4.00 -11.35
C ILE A 17 -8.17 -3.37 -9.94
N PHE A 18 -7.14 -2.64 -9.55
CA PHE A 18 -7.10 -1.95 -8.25
C PHE A 18 -8.25 -0.95 -8.11
N GLN A 19 -8.55 -0.16 -9.15
CA GLN A 19 -9.67 0.78 -9.14
C GLN A 19 -11.02 0.06 -9.12
N LEU A 20 -11.18 -1.03 -9.87
CA LEU A 20 -12.40 -1.84 -9.82
C LEU A 20 -12.67 -2.40 -8.42
N VAL A 21 -11.64 -2.91 -7.74
CA VAL A 21 -11.76 -3.39 -6.36
C VAL A 21 -12.11 -2.24 -5.42
N LYS A 22 -11.56 -1.04 -5.60
CA LYS A 22 -11.94 0.15 -4.80
C LYS A 22 -13.42 0.50 -4.98
N VAL A 23 -13.93 0.46 -6.20
CA VAL A 23 -15.36 0.72 -6.47
C VAL A 23 -16.23 -0.36 -5.81
N ALA A 24 -15.88 -1.63 -5.93
CA ALA A 24 -16.60 -2.72 -5.27
C ALA A 24 -16.63 -2.55 -3.74
N LEU A 25 -15.49 -2.20 -3.12
CA LEU A 25 -15.41 -1.94 -1.68
C LEU A 25 -16.22 -0.72 -1.27
N SER A 26 -16.25 0.34 -2.08
CA SER A 26 -17.10 1.52 -1.81
C SER A 26 -18.58 1.15 -1.83
N SER A 27 -19.00 0.25 -2.72
CA SER A 27 -20.37 -0.28 -2.74
C SER A 27 -20.70 -1.09 -1.49
N ILE A 28 -19.74 -1.86 -0.97
CA ILE A 28 -19.91 -2.59 0.30
C ILE A 28 -20.03 -1.60 1.48
N VAL A 29 -19.17 -0.57 1.52
CA VAL A 29 -19.23 0.47 2.56
C VAL A 29 -20.59 1.16 2.58
N ALA A 30 -21.19 1.41 1.42
CA ALA A 30 -22.51 2.04 1.31
C ALA A 30 -23.63 1.24 2.00
N MET A 31 -23.45 -0.06 2.23
CA MET A 31 -24.43 -0.91 2.91
C MET A 31 -24.45 -0.74 4.44
N PHE A 32 -23.42 -0.13 5.04
CA PHE A 32 -23.28 -0.06 6.51
C PHE A 32 -23.87 1.18 7.18
N GLY A 33 -24.56 2.03 6.41
CA GLY A 33 -25.22 3.22 6.93
C GLY A 33 -24.31 4.47 6.98
N THR A 34 -24.94 5.61 7.18
CA THR A 34 -24.35 6.94 6.95
C THR A 34 -23.15 7.23 7.86
N TYR A 35 -23.21 6.80 9.13
CA TYR A 35 -22.10 7.05 10.07
C TYR A 35 -20.84 6.29 9.70
N GLN A 36 -20.94 5.04 9.24
CA GLN A 36 -19.79 4.26 8.79
C GLN A 36 -19.20 4.77 7.47
N ILE A 37 -20.07 5.25 6.56
CA ILE A 37 -19.64 5.89 5.31
C ILE A 37 -18.83 7.15 5.63
N ALA A 38 -19.35 8.01 6.51
CA ALA A 38 -18.67 9.23 6.94
C ALA A 38 -17.34 8.92 7.63
N ALA A 39 -17.34 7.95 8.57
CA ALA A 39 -16.13 7.53 9.27
C ALA A 39 -15.07 7.00 8.31
N ASN A 40 -15.45 6.14 7.37
CA ASN A 40 -14.53 5.60 6.38
C ASN A 40 -13.96 6.70 5.46
N GLY A 41 -14.78 7.66 5.02
CA GLY A 41 -14.35 8.78 4.18
C GLY A 41 -13.29 9.64 4.86
N VAL A 42 -13.51 10.04 6.11
CA VAL A 42 -12.56 10.83 6.89
C VAL A 42 -11.29 10.02 7.19
N ALA A 43 -11.45 8.75 7.59
CA ALA A 43 -10.29 7.87 7.84
C ALA A 43 -9.43 7.67 6.59
N GLN A 44 -10.02 7.53 5.40
CA GLN A 44 -9.31 7.43 4.13
C GLN A 44 -8.56 8.73 3.79
N SER A 45 -9.12 9.89 4.13
CA SER A 45 -8.43 11.18 3.94
C SER A 45 -7.21 11.29 4.84
N ILE A 46 -7.32 10.91 6.11
CA ILE A 46 -6.19 10.89 7.05
C ILE A 46 -5.17 9.82 6.63
N TRP A 47 -5.62 8.65 6.17
CA TRP A 47 -4.73 7.63 5.64
C TRP A 47 -3.93 8.12 4.42
N SER A 48 -4.54 8.83 3.49
CA SER A 48 -3.82 9.36 2.32
C SER A 48 -2.72 10.34 2.74
N LEU A 49 -2.94 11.13 3.79
CA LEU A 49 -1.91 11.95 4.41
C LEU A 49 -0.80 11.10 5.04
N ALA A 50 -1.17 10.07 5.79
CA ALA A 50 -0.22 9.14 6.42
C ALA A 50 0.63 8.37 5.39
N ALA A 51 0.07 8.03 4.24
CA ALA A 51 0.75 7.31 3.17
C ALA A 51 1.68 8.17 2.30
N LEU A 52 1.72 9.50 2.48
CA LEU A 52 2.52 10.42 1.66
C LEU A 52 3.99 10.01 1.57
N VAL A 53 4.62 9.73 2.70
CA VAL A 53 6.05 9.35 2.74
C VAL A 53 6.28 8.04 1.99
N GLY A 54 5.46 7.03 2.24
CA GLY A 54 5.55 5.76 1.51
C GLY A 54 5.34 5.95 0.01
N SER A 55 4.37 6.76 -0.38
CA SER A 55 4.10 7.04 -1.80
C SER A 55 5.25 7.79 -2.47
N ALA A 56 5.86 8.75 -1.77
CA ALA A 56 7.01 9.52 -2.28
C ALA A 56 8.27 8.65 -2.43
N MET A 57 8.43 7.61 -1.61
CA MET A 57 9.57 6.70 -1.72
C MET A 57 9.51 5.80 -2.96
N GLY A 58 8.33 5.51 -3.51
CA GLY A 58 8.17 4.70 -4.71
C GLY A 58 9.01 5.19 -5.90
N PRO A 59 8.84 6.44 -6.37
CA PRO A 59 9.68 7.03 -7.43
C PRO A 59 11.17 7.02 -7.10
N VAL A 60 11.56 7.20 -5.83
CA VAL A 60 12.97 7.13 -5.39
C VAL A 60 13.53 5.74 -5.63
N PHE A 61 12.79 4.67 -5.26
CA PHE A 61 13.20 3.29 -5.56
C PHE A 61 13.36 3.07 -7.07
N ILE A 62 12.39 3.55 -7.88
CA ILE A 62 12.45 3.40 -9.33
C ILE A 62 13.73 4.07 -9.89
N THR A 63 13.98 5.31 -9.50
CA THR A 63 15.09 6.08 -10.03
C THR A 63 16.43 5.49 -9.63
N VAL A 64 16.65 5.27 -8.33
CA VAL A 64 17.97 4.84 -7.82
C VAL A 64 18.28 3.42 -8.27
N ILE A 65 17.32 2.49 -8.10
CA ILE A 65 17.55 1.09 -8.50
C ILE A 65 17.64 0.96 -10.02
N GLY A 66 16.77 1.69 -10.75
CA GLY A 66 16.81 1.71 -12.21
C GLY A 66 18.14 2.21 -12.77
N GLN A 67 18.74 3.24 -12.17
CA GLN A 67 20.07 3.73 -12.55
C GLN A 67 21.17 2.67 -12.30
N CYS A 68 21.17 2.05 -11.12
CA CYS A 68 22.15 0.99 -10.81
C CYS A 68 22.05 -0.19 -11.79
N MET A 69 20.82 -0.64 -12.06
CA MET A 69 20.59 -1.75 -13.00
C MET A 69 20.92 -1.36 -14.45
N GLY A 70 20.65 -0.11 -14.86
CA GLY A 70 21.05 0.41 -16.17
C GLY A 70 22.57 0.48 -16.33
N ALA A 71 23.30 0.77 -15.26
CA ALA A 71 24.77 0.72 -15.22
C ALA A 71 25.34 -0.72 -15.09
N LYS A 72 24.47 -1.74 -14.98
CA LYS A 72 24.81 -3.16 -14.72
C LYS A 72 25.58 -3.38 -13.40
N ASP A 73 25.45 -2.45 -12.45
CA ASP A 73 26.06 -2.54 -11.13
C ASP A 73 25.07 -3.13 -10.11
N VAL A 74 25.00 -4.46 -10.09
CA VAL A 74 24.08 -5.20 -9.20
C VAL A 74 24.46 -5.05 -7.73
N ASP A 75 25.74 -4.91 -7.41
CA ASP A 75 26.16 -4.78 -6.02
C ASP A 75 25.79 -3.40 -5.45
N GLN A 76 25.89 -2.37 -6.26
CA GLN A 76 25.40 -1.05 -5.90
C GLN A 76 23.87 -1.05 -5.76
N ALA A 77 23.16 -1.77 -6.63
CA ALA A 77 21.71 -1.93 -6.50
C ALA A 77 21.31 -2.61 -5.17
N LYS A 78 22.00 -3.68 -4.74
CA LYS A 78 21.78 -4.33 -3.44
C LYS A 78 22.03 -3.38 -2.27
N PHE A 79 23.12 -2.61 -2.33
CA PHE A 79 23.43 -1.62 -1.31
C PHE A 79 22.32 -0.58 -1.18
N TYR A 80 21.87 0.02 -2.28
CA TYR A 80 20.83 1.02 -2.26
C TYR A 80 19.47 0.45 -1.90
N PHE A 81 19.09 -0.77 -2.32
CA PHE A 81 17.87 -1.42 -1.85
C PHE A 81 17.82 -1.48 -0.33
N SER A 82 18.90 -1.96 0.30
CA SER A 82 18.97 -2.06 1.76
C SER A 82 18.83 -0.69 2.43
N LYS A 83 19.51 0.32 1.90
CA LYS A 83 19.45 1.70 2.40
C LYS A 83 18.06 2.31 2.24
N LEU A 84 17.45 2.17 1.07
CA LEU A 84 16.13 2.72 0.78
C LEU A 84 15.04 2.07 1.62
N ILE A 85 15.08 0.74 1.82
CA ILE A 85 14.16 0.05 2.73
C ILE A 85 14.28 0.64 4.14
N LYS A 86 15.51 0.76 4.66
CA LYS A 86 15.75 1.29 6.01
C LYS A 86 15.24 2.72 6.15
N TRP A 87 15.58 3.61 5.22
CA TRP A 87 15.13 5.00 5.25
C TRP A 87 13.62 5.14 5.05
N SER A 88 13.03 4.32 4.17
CA SER A 88 11.58 4.29 3.99
C SER A 88 10.86 3.92 5.28
N LEU A 89 11.36 2.93 6.03
CA LEU A 89 10.81 2.57 7.34
C LEU A 89 10.98 3.70 8.36
N VAL A 90 12.18 4.28 8.48
CA VAL A 90 12.44 5.36 9.44
C VAL A 90 11.53 6.57 9.17
N PHE A 91 11.48 7.03 7.92
CA PHE A 91 10.63 8.16 7.56
C PHE A 91 9.15 7.85 7.73
N SER A 92 8.71 6.63 7.43
CA SER A 92 7.32 6.21 7.67
C SER A 92 6.99 6.19 9.15
N ILE A 93 7.88 5.72 10.02
CA ILE A 93 7.67 5.73 11.47
C ILE A 93 7.48 7.17 11.96
N VAL A 94 8.44 8.04 11.67
CA VAL A 94 8.42 9.44 12.14
C VAL A 94 7.16 10.15 11.65
N TRP A 95 6.85 10.00 10.36
CA TRP A 95 5.69 10.65 9.75
C TRP A 95 4.36 10.14 10.30
N ASN A 96 4.20 8.82 10.44
CA ASN A 96 2.96 8.23 10.95
C ASN A 96 2.73 8.54 12.44
N VAL A 97 3.78 8.61 13.27
CA VAL A 97 3.68 9.10 14.65
C VAL A 97 3.17 10.54 14.67
N LEU A 98 3.68 11.40 13.79
CA LEU A 98 3.25 12.79 13.68
C LEU A 98 1.79 12.88 13.23
N VAL A 99 1.38 12.13 12.20
CA VAL A 99 -0.02 12.09 11.74
C VAL A 99 -0.95 11.59 12.84
N LEU A 100 -0.55 10.56 13.58
CA LEU A 100 -1.35 10.03 14.69
C LEU A 100 -1.52 11.06 15.80
N ALA A 101 -0.45 11.80 16.15
CA ALA A 101 -0.48 12.87 17.16
C ALA A 101 -1.40 14.04 16.75
N ILE A 102 -1.45 14.37 15.45
CA ILE A 102 -2.27 15.48 14.94
C ILE A 102 -3.74 15.03 14.71
N THR A 103 -4.01 13.73 14.56
CA THR A 103 -5.36 13.22 14.25
C THR A 103 -6.46 13.76 15.19
N PRO A 104 -6.31 13.77 16.54
CA PRO A 104 -7.35 14.31 17.42
C PRO A 104 -7.65 15.79 17.15
N PHE A 105 -6.63 16.57 16.81
CA PHE A 105 -6.78 17.97 16.46
C PHE A 105 -7.53 18.14 15.12
N ILE A 106 -7.19 17.34 14.11
CA ILE A 106 -7.92 17.34 12.83
C ILE A 106 -9.41 17.03 13.04
N LEU A 107 -9.73 16.08 13.91
CA LEU A 107 -11.13 15.67 14.16
C LEU A 107 -11.97 16.75 14.84
N GLN A 108 -11.38 17.76 15.49
CA GLN A 108 -12.11 18.89 16.07
C GLN A 108 -12.72 19.80 14.99
N PHE A 109 -12.13 19.85 13.80
CA PHE A 109 -12.68 20.63 12.68
C PHE A 109 -13.85 19.92 11.99
N TYR A 110 -14.08 18.64 12.27
CA TYR A 110 -15.22 17.91 11.72
C TYR A 110 -16.38 17.93 12.73
N ASN A 111 -17.51 18.48 12.30
CA ASN A 111 -18.74 18.48 13.11
C ASN A 111 -19.45 17.13 12.98
N LEU A 112 -18.90 16.11 13.65
CA LEU A 112 -19.38 14.73 13.61
C LEU A 112 -19.84 14.27 15.00
N ALA A 113 -20.79 13.33 15.02
CA ALA A 113 -21.21 12.66 16.25
C ALA A 113 -20.04 11.90 16.90
N ASP A 114 -20.02 11.79 18.22
CA ASP A 114 -18.91 11.18 18.98
C ASP A 114 -18.70 9.71 18.60
N GLU A 115 -19.76 8.98 18.30
CA GLU A 115 -19.70 7.61 17.77
C GLU A 115 -18.88 7.53 16.47
N THR A 116 -19.12 8.48 15.56
CA THR A 116 -18.40 8.55 14.28
C THR A 116 -16.92 8.89 14.51
N LYS A 117 -16.62 9.84 15.40
CA LYS A 117 -15.26 10.21 15.77
C LYS A 117 -14.50 9.02 16.37
N HIS A 118 -15.14 8.28 17.27
CA HIS A 118 -14.54 7.08 17.87
C HIS A 118 -14.18 6.02 16.80
N LEU A 119 -15.10 5.77 15.87
CA LEU A 119 -14.86 4.84 14.76
C LEU A 119 -13.71 5.32 13.86
N ILE A 120 -13.63 6.64 13.56
CA ILE A 120 -12.50 7.21 12.79
C ILE A 120 -11.17 6.94 13.48
N ILE A 121 -11.08 7.17 14.78
CA ILE A 121 -9.85 6.94 15.55
C ILE A 121 -9.41 5.48 15.44
N ILE A 122 -10.34 4.53 15.59
CA ILE A 122 -10.04 3.09 15.43
C ILE A 122 -9.49 2.80 14.03
N LEU A 123 -10.17 3.29 12.99
CA LEU A 123 -9.73 3.09 11.61
C LEU A 123 -8.37 3.70 11.33
N VAL A 124 -8.12 4.92 11.83
CA VAL A 124 -6.83 5.61 11.68
C VAL A 124 -5.72 4.84 12.40
N ILE A 125 -5.93 4.34 13.61
CA ILE A 125 -4.94 3.53 14.33
C ILE A 125 -4.59 2.26 13.53
N ILE A 126 -5.59 1.52 13.06
CA ILE A 126 -5.39 0.29 12.27
C ILE A 126 -4.55 0.59 11.02
N HIS A 127 -4.94 1.61 10.26
CA HIS A 127 -4.22 1.99 9.04
C HIS A 127 -2.81 2.52 9.34
N ASN A 128 -2.64 3.31 10.40
CA ASN A 128 -1.35 3.91 10.77
C ASN A 128 -0.32 2.85 11.19
N ILE A 129 -0.73 1.86 12.00
CA ILE A 129 0.16 0.76 12.40
C ILE A 129 0.65 0.00 11.16
N ALA A 130 -0.28 -0.38 10.27
CA ALA A 130 0.07 -1.09 9.05
C ALA A 130 0.91 -0.22 8.10
N ASN A 131 0.60 1.07 7.98
CA ASN A 131 1.31 2.01 7.12
C ASN A 131 2.74 2.27 7.60
N THR A 132 3.00 2.18 8.90
CA THR A 132 4.31 2.42 9.48
C THR A 132 5.33 1.34 9.09
N VAL A 133 4.95 0.07 9.14
CA VAL A 133 5.88 -1.06 8.96
C VAL A 133 5.64 -1.82 7.66
N VAL A 134 4.38 -2.06 7.33
CA VAL A 134 3.99 -2.97 6.25
C VAL A 134 3.99 -2.27 4.89
N PHE A 135 3.44 -1.06 4.82
CA PHE A 135 3.31 -0.34 3.56
C PHE A 135 4.64 -0.04 2.85
N PRO A 136 5.73 0.37 3.54
CA PRO A 136 7.04 0.54 2.90
C PRO A 136 7.57 -0.71 2.21
N LEU A 137 7.25 -1.89 2.75
CA LEU A 137 7.65 -3.18 2.19
C LEU A 137 6.69 -3.70 1.11
N SER A 138 5.45 -3.20 1.06
CA SER A 138 4.47 -3.61 0.05
C SER A 138 4.44 -2.68 -1.16
N GLY A 139 4.45 -1.37 -0.96
CA GLY A 139 4.38 -0.34 -2.01
C GLY A 139 5.75 0.02 -2.59
N PRO A 140 6.59 0.79 -1.88
CA PRO A 140 7.89 1.24 -2.38
C PRO A 140 8.81 0.11 -2.81
N LEU A 141 8.92 -0.97 -2.03
CA LEU A 141 9.75 -2.11 -2.39
C LEU A 141 9.33 -2.77 -3.71
N SER A 142 8.00 -2.86 -3.96
CA SER A 142 7.49 -3.39 -5.24
C SER A 142 7.93 -2.54 -6.42
N GLN A 143 7.99 -1.22 -6.25
CA GLN A 143 8.46 -0.31 -7.29
C GLN A 143 9.95 -0.51 -7.59
N GLY A 144 10.76 -0.75 -6.56
CA GLY A 144 12.16 -1.13 -6.72
C GLY A 144 12.32 -2.44 -7.50
N LEU A 145 11.55 -3.48 -7.16
CA LEU A 145 11.56 -4.74 -7.90
C LEU A 145 11.13 -4.57 -9.36
N ARG A 146 10.17 -3.69 -9.65
CA ARG A 146 9.80 -3.34 -11.03
C ARG A 146 10.94 -2.65 -11.79
N ALA A 147 11.67 -1.79 -11.09
CA ALA A 147 12.82 -1.08 -11.67
C ALA A 147 13.95 -2.03 -12.08
N THR A 148 14.04 -3.24 -11.50
CA THR A 148 14.97 -4.28 -11.94
C THR A 148 14.49 -5.08 -13.16
N GLY A 149 13.26 -4.86 -13.65
CA GLY A 149 12.63 -5.62 -14.73
C GLY A 149 11.70 -6.74 -14.26
N ASP A 150 11.57 -7.00 -12.95
CA ASP A 150 10.69 -8.04 -12.39
C ASP A 150 9.22 -7.59 -12.33
N VAL A 151 8.72 -7.07 -13.45
CA VAL A 151 7.38 -6.45 -13.57
C VAL A 151 6.26 -7.49 -13.49
N LYS A 152 6.41 -8.62 -14.16
CA LYS A 152 5.36 -9.66 -14.22
C LYS A 152 5.07 -10.26 -12.85
N PHE A 153 6.13 -10.57 -12.09
CA PHE A 153 5.98 -11.12 -10.75
C PHE A 153 5.26 -10.13 -9.83
N THR A 154 5.72 -8.89 -9.80
CA THR A 154 5.11 -7.85 -8.96
C THR A 154 3.65 -7.60 -9.31
N MET A 155 3.30 -7.59 -10.61
CA MET A 155 1.93 -7.45 -11.09
C MET A 155 1.05 -8.62 -10.61
N ILE A 156 1.49 -9.88 -10.83
CA ILE A 156 0.70 -11.06 -10.45
C ILE A 156 0.44 -11.08 -8.94
N VAL A 157 1.47 -10.83 -8.14
CA VAL A 157 1.35 -10.78 -6.68
C VAL A 157 0.41 -9.66 -6.24
N SER A 158 0.52 -8.47 -6.81
CA SER A 158 -0.35 -7.34 -6.49
C SER A 158 -1.82 -7.63 -6.85
N ILE A 159 -2.10 -8.18 -8.04
CA ILE A 159 -3.46 -8.52 -8.46
C ILE A 159 -4.04 -9.62 -7.57
N ALA A 160 -3.29 -10.72 -7.38
CA ALA A 160 -3.74 -11.84 -6.56
C ALA A 160 -4.03 -11.43 -5.11
N SER A 161 -3.17 -10.58 -4.53
CA SER A 161 -3.35 -10.06 -3.18
C SER A 161 -4.51 -9.06 -3.10
N THR A 162 -4.68 -8.18 -4.11
CA THR A 162 -5.78 -7.22 -4.11
C THR A 162 -7.14 -7.90 -4.26
N VAL A 163 -7.26 -8.88 -5.15
CA VAL A 163 -8.51 -9.60 -5.36
C VAL A 163 -8.73 -10.64 -4.26
N GLY A 164 -7.78 -11.53 -4.04
CA GLY A 164 -7.89 -12.61 -3.04
C GLY A 164 -7.77 -12.10 -1.61
N GLY A 165 -6.77 -11.28 -1.32
CA GLY A 165 -6.55 -10.71 0.00
C GLY A 165 -7.54 -9.60 0.33
N ARG A 166 -7.50 -8.49 -0.39
CA ARG A 166 -8.33 -7.32 -0.03
C ARG A 166 -9.82 -7.55 -0.24
N LEU A 167 -10.26 -7.92 -1.46
CA LEU A 167 -11.69 -8.03 -1.76
C LEU A 167 -12.35 -9.19 -1.00
N VAL A 168 -11.77 -10.39 -1.08
CA VAL A 168 -12.35 -11.59 -0.42
C VAL A 168 -12.33 -11.45 1.09
N LEU A 169 -11.21 -11.02 1.70
CA LEU A 169 -11.15 -10.79 3.14
C LEU A 169 -12.10 -9.67 3.58
N SER A 170 -12.29 -8.61 2.78
CA SER A 170 -13.28 -7.57 3.09
C SER A 170 -14.69 -8.14 3.16
N ILE A 171 -15.09 -9.00 2.22
CA ILE A 171 -16.40 -9.64 2.24
C ILE A 171 -16.55 -10.50 3.49
N ILE A 172 -15.55 -11.33 3.79
CA ILE A 172 -15.60 -12.22 4.96
C ILE A 172 -15.65 -11.41 6.27
N LEU A 173 -14.76 -10.45 6.44
CA LEU A 173 -14.65 -9.70 7.69
C LEU A 173 -15.78 -8.68 7.87
N ALA A 174 -16.13 -7.95 6.81
CA ALA A 174 -17.12 -6.88 6.91
C ALA A 174 -18.55 -7.41 6.92
N LEU A 175 -18.88 -8.37 6.05
CA LEU A 175 -20.23 -8.93 5.93
C LEU A 175 -20.38 -10.23 6.76
N GLY A 176 -19.42 -11.16 6.66
CA GLY A 176 -19.51 -12.46 7.34
C GLY A 176 -19.36 -12.35 8.86
N LEU A 177 -18.39 -11.57 9.34
CA LEU A 177 -18.17 -11.33 10.77
C LEU A 177 -18.86 -10.05 11.29
N HIS A 178 -19.63 -9.36 10.46
CA HIS A 178 -20.36 -8.13 10.79
C HIS A 178 -19.48 -7.00 11.37
N LEU A 179 -18.18 -6.95 10.98
CA LEU A 179 -17.25 -5.92 11.46
C LEU A 179 -17.42 -4.57 10.71
N GLY A 180 -18.28 -4.50 9.69
CA GLY A 180 -18.51 -3.28 8.93
C GLY A 180 -17.22 -2.72 8.32
N VAL A 181 -17.02 -1.41 8.39
CA VAL A 181 -15.83 -0.75 7.82
C VAL A 181 -14.52 -1.12 8.51
N ILE A 182 -14.55 -1.58 9.76
CA ILE A 182 -13.36 -2.11 10.45
C ILE A 182 -12.86 -3.37 9.73
N GLY A 183 -13.77 -4.25 9.30
CA GLY A 183 -13.43 -5.43 8.52
C GLY A 183 -12.73 -5.09 7.20
N ILE A 184 -13.16 -4.04 6.52
CA ILE A 184 -12.53 -3.54 5.29
C ILE A 184 -11.12 -2.99 5.57
N ALA A 185 -10.93 -2.24 6.66
CA ALA A 185 -9.63 -1.73 7.08
C ALA A 185 -8.65 -2.85 7.40
N LEU A 186 -9.09 -3.87 8.13
CA LEU A 186 -8.27 -5.06 8.44
C LEU A 186 -7.91 -5.86 7.18
N ALA A 187 -8.84 -6.02 6.25
CA ALA A 187 -8.58 -6.67 4.98
C ALA A 187 -7.53 -5.92 4.13
N MET A 188 -7.56 -4.58 4.14
CA MET A 188 -6.58 -3.76 3.47
C MET A 188 -5.18 -3.93 4.09
N CYS A 189 -5.09 -3.95 5.42
CA CYS A 189 -3.84 -4.23 6.14
C CYS A 189 -3.34 -5.66 5.85
N GLY A 190 -4.23 -6.63 5.77
CA GLY A 190 -3.93 -8.02 5.40
C GLY A 190 -3.34 -8.14 3.99
N ASP A 191 -3.94 -7.46 3.01
CA ASP A 191 -3.43 -7.37 1.64
C ASP A 191 -2.00 -6.80 1.61
N TRP A 192 -1.74 -5.70 2.32
CA TRP A 192 -0.40 -5.14 2.39
C TRP A 192 0.60 -6.08 3.06
N THR A 193 0.17 -6.80 4.11
CA THR A 193 1.02 -7.76 4.82
C THR A 193 1.42 -8.91 3.91
N ILE A 194 0.47 -9.48 3.17
CA ILE A 194 0.75 -10.55 2.19
C ILE A 194 1.77 -10.07 1.17
N ARG A 195 1.55 -8.90 0.57
CA ARG A 195 2.48 -8.31 -0.41
C ARG A 195 3.84 -8.01 0.20
N ALA A 196 3.90 -7.42 1.39
CA ALA A 196 5.16 -7.11 2.07
C ALA A 196 6.00 -8.37 2.31
N ILE A 197 5.38 -9.45 2.78
CA ILE A 197 6.05 -10.74 2.99
C ILE A 197 6.61 -11.28 1.66
N ILE A 198 5.78 -11.36 0.63
CA ILE A 198 6.17 -11.93 -0.67
C ILE A 198 7.27 -11.10 -1.33
N PHE A 199 7.15 -9.77 -1.35
CA PHE A 199 8.15 -8.89 -1.95
C PHE A 199 9.45 -8.86 -1.15
N TYR A 200 9.39 -8.93 0.18
CA TYR A 200 10.57 -9.02 1.02
C TYR A 200 11.34 -10.32 0.80
N TYR A 201 10.63 -11.47 0.69
CA TYR A 201 11.26 -12.74 0.32
C TYR A 201 11.86 -12.70 -1.09
N ARG A 202 11.17 -12.09 -2.06
CA ARG A 202 11.69 -11.91 -3.42
C ARG A 202 12.96 -11.09 -3.43
N TYR A 203 12.97 -9.99 -2.66
CA TYR A 203 14.18 -9.17 -2.48
C TYR A 203 15.33 -9.98 -1.86
N LYS A 204 15.08 -10.68 -0.75
CA LYS A 204 16.08 -11.46 -0.03
C LYS A 204 16.65 -12.63 -0.84
N SER A 205 15.85 -13.26 -1.67
CA SER A 205 16.31 -14.37 -2.54
C SER A 205 17.23 -13.93 -3.67
N ASN A 206 17.43 -12.63 -3.86
CA ASN A 206 18.19 -12.06 -4.99
C ASN A 206 17.67 -12.53 -6.38
N ALA A 207 16.46 -13.04 -6.47
CA ALA A 207 15.88 -13.51 -7.74
C ALA A 207 15.70 -12.38 -8.76
N TRP A 208 15.58 -11.15 -8.28
CA TRP A 208 15.47 -9.93 -9.10
C TRP A 208 16.77 -9.56 -9.83
N THR A 209 17.93 -10.07 -9.40
CA THR A 209 19.24 -9.77 -10.04
C THR A 209 19.41 -10.47 -11.38
N LYS A 210 18.54 -11.42 -11.72
CA LYS A 210 18.56 -12.18 -12.98
C LYS A 210 17.89 -11.45 -14.14
N PHE A 211 17.21 -10.35 -13.86
CA PHE A 211 16.52 -9.57 -14.88
C PHE A 211 17.44 -8.47 -15.40
N GLU A 212 17.43 -8.27 -16.70
CA GLU A 212 18.11 -7.15 -17.34
C GLU A 212 17.10 -6.03 -17.56
N VAL A 213 17.47 -4.84 -17.11
CA VAL A 213 16.79 -3.61 -17.51
C VAL A 213 17.30 -3.28 -18.90
N ILE A 214 16.43 -3.09 -19.79
CA ILE A 214 16.51 -2.87 -21.24
C ILE A 214 17.64 -1.95 -21.65
#